data_9aaad0dc39c44a76a491f1c7dcabf3ba
#
_entry.id   9aaad0dc39c44a76a491f1c7dcabf3ba
#
_cell.length_a   1.000
_cell.length_b   1.000
_cell.length_c   1.000
_cell.angle_alpha   90.00
_cell.angle_beta   90.00
_cell.angle_gamma   90.00
#
_symmetry.space_group_name_H-M   'P 1'
#
loop_
_entity.id
_entity.type
_entity.pdbx_description
1 polymer ?
#
loop_
_entity_poly.entity_id
_entity_poly.type
_entity_poly.pdbx_seq_one_letter_code
_entity_poly.pdbx_strand_id
1 'polypeptide(L)'
;MLTKVEVLRKIVHLATLVIPVGYALTSQETVILFLVPFFLALLSVDLLRLLHPGMASLFQKYFFGRVLREEEKPTFMGATYFIFSTILTILLFPKPIAIASIFILILADTAAALIGKGIGKIGIFGKTLEGSTAFLLTALLIVWISPNLNRLSGSLAALGAAMVEILPIRVNDNLTVPLVAGAIMFFLGG
;
A
#
# COMPACT_ATOMS: atom_id res chain seq x y z
N MET A 1 -12.09 -0.67 -17.64
CA MET A 1 -13.25 -1.25 -16.94
C MET A 1 -12.75 -2.06 -15.74
N LEU A 2 -13.34 -1.87 -14.56
CA LEU A 2 -12.97 -2.63 -13.34
C LEU A 2 -13.34 -4.10 -13.51
N THR A 3 -12.38 -5.00 -13.42
CA THR A 3 -12.64 -6.45 -13.43
C THR A 3 -13.06 -6.94 -12.04
N LYS A 4 -13.81 -8.06 -11.98
CA LYS A 4 -14.19 -8.69 -10.69
C LYS A 4 -12.97 -9.00 -9.81
N VAL A 5 -11.87 -9.38 -10.43
CA VAL A 5 -10.60 -9.66 -9.73
C VAL A 5 -10.03 -8.41 -9.08
N GLU A 6 -10.08 -7.27 -9.77
CA GLU A 6 -9.60 -6.00 -9.21
C GLU A 6 -10.47 -5.49 -8.07
N VAL A 7 -11.79 -5.64 -8.19
CA VAL A 7 -12.72 -5.32 -7.09
C VAL A 7 -12.38 -6.16 -5.86
N LEU A 8 -12.21 -7.49 -6.03
CA LEU A 8 -11.83 -8.38 -4.93
C LEU A 8 -10.51 -7.95 -4.28
N ARG A 9 -9.50 -7.62 -5.09
CA ARG A 9 -8.20 -7.13 -4.58
C ARG A 9 -8.35 -5.85 -3.76
N LYS A 10 -9.20 -4.91 -4.21
CA LYS A 10 -9.44 -3.67 -3.46
C LYS A 10 -10.24 -3.92 -2.18
N ILE A 11 -11.16 -4.89 -2.17
CA ILE A 11 -11.85 -5.31 -0.94
C ILE A 11 -10.84 -5.88 0.06
N VAL A 12 -9.97 -6.80 -0.38
CA VAL A 12 -8.92 -7.35 0.48
C VAL A 12 -7.98 -6.25 0.97
N HIS A 13 -7.58 -5.31 0.10
CA HIS A 13 -6.74 -4.19 0.47
C HIS A 13 -7.44 -3.27 1.50
N LEU A 14 -8.72 -2.96 1.32
CA LEU A 14 -9.50 -2.21 2.31
C LEU A 14 -9.66 -2.96 3.63
N ALA A 15 -9.75 -4.29 3.62
CA ALA A 15 -9.80 -5.08 4.86
C ALA A 15 -8.52 -4.90 5.70
N THR A 16 -7.39 -4.55 5.09
CA THR A 16 -6.15 -4.25 5.83
C THR A 16 -6.21 -2.95 6.64
N LEU A 17 -7.29 -2.15 6.54
CA LEU A 17 -7.55 -1.02 7.45
C LEU A 17 -7.59 -1.45 8.92
N VAL A 18 -7.85 -2.71 9.21
CA VAL A 18 -7.73 -3.28 10.56
C VAL A 18 -6.34 -3.04 11.17
N ILE A 19 -5.29 -2.95 10.35
CA ILE A 19 -3.90 -2.74 10.82
C ILE A 19 -3.70 -1.33 11.40
N PRO A 20 -3.89 -0.22 10.64
CA PRO A 20 -3.69 1.12 11.20
C PRO A 20 -4.73 1.44 12.28
N VAL A 21 -5.97 0.93 12.19
CA VAL A 21 -6.97 1.08 13.25
C VAL A 21 -6.56 0.30 14.50
N GLY A 22 -6.14 -0.95 14.38
CA GLY A 22 -5.61 -1.75 15.49
C GLY A 22 -4.37 -1.09 16.11
N TYR A 23 -3.47 -0.54 15.29
CA TYR A 23 -2.31 0.20 15.79
C TYR A 23 -2.69 1.47 16.52
N ALA A 24 -3.72 2.18 16.10
CA ALA A 24 -4.23 3.35 16.83
C ALA A 24 -4.68 2.99 18.26
N LEU A 25 -5.26 1.80 18.44
CA LEU A 25 -5.85 1.31 19.68
C LEU A 25 -4.88 0.51 20.59
N THR A 26 -3.73 0.08 20.06
CA THR A 26 -2.79 -0.82 20.77
C THR A 26 -1.37 -0.27 20.76
N SER A 27 -0.41 -1.03 21.31
CA SER A 27 1.00 -0.68 21.28
C SER A 27 1.70 -1.15 20.00
N GLN A 28 2.88 -0.59 19.73
CA GLN A 28 3.73 -0.99 18.63
C GLN A 28 4.11 -2.47 18.71
N GLU A 29 4.49 -2.92 19.91
CA GLU A 29 4.91 -4.31 20.16
C GLU A 29 3.78 -5.28 19.85
N THR A 30 2.54 -4.94 20.24
CA THR A 30 1.36 -5.77 19.96
C THR A 30 1.16 -5.94 18.46
N VAL A 31 1.19 -4.86 17.68
CA VAL A 31 0.97 -4.94 16.23
C VAL A 31 2.10 -5.71 15.54
N ILE A 32 3.35 -5.44 15.91
CA ILE A 32 4.51 -6.14 15.34
C ILE A 32 4.48 -7.63 15.66
N LEU A 33 4.02 -8.02 16.86
CA LEU A 33 3.87 -9.42 17.26
C LEU A 33 2.95 -10.21 16.30
N PHE A 34 1.94 -9.58 15.73
CA PHE A 34 1.05 -10.23 14.74
C PHE A 34 1.55 -10.06 13.30
N LEU A 35 2.11 -8.90 12.95
CA LEU A 35 2.53 -8.63 11.58
C LEU A 35 3.76 -9.44 11.17
N VAL A 36 4.74 -9.66 12.07
CA VAL A 36 5.97 -10.39 11.72
C VAL A 36 5.70 -11.85 11.36
N PRO A 37 4.97 -12.66 12.16
CA PRO A 37 4.61 -14.02 11.76
C PRO A 37 3.79 -14.06 10.46
N PHE A 38 2.88 -13.11 10.28
CA PHE A 38 2.08 -13.02 9.05
C PHE A 38 2.95 -12.69 7.83
N PHE A 39 3.90 -11.76 7.96
CA PHE A 39 4.89 -11.48 6.93
C PHE A 39 5.72 -12.70 6.57
N LEU A 40 6.24 -13.42 7.58
CA LEU A 40 7.05 -14.62 7.36
C LEU A 40 6.26 -15.72 6.65
N ALA A 41 4.97 -15.87 6.95
CA ALA A 41 4.10 -16.80 6.23
C ALA A 41 3.93 -16.40 4.76
N LEU A 42 3.64 -15.12 4.47
CA LEU A 42 3.53 -14.62 3.09
C LEU A 42 4.85 -14.76 2.33
N LEU A 43 5.97 -14.40 2.97
CA LEU A 43 7.30 -14.52 2.39
C LEU A 43 7.64 -15.98 2.07
N SER A 44 7.30 -16.91 2.96
CA SER A 44 7.50 -18.36 2.74
C SER A 44 6.70 -18.84 1.54
N VAL A 45 5.44 -18.42 1.40
CA VAL A 45 4.60 -18.75 0.24
C VAL A 45 5.20 -18.19 -1.05
N ASP A 46 5.65 -16.95 -1.04
CA ASP A 46 6.30 -16.33 -2.20
C ASP A 46 7.61 -17.02 -2.57
N LEU A 47 8.47 -17.35 -1.61
CA LEU A 47 9.72 -18.07 -1.86
C LEU A 47 9.46 -19.46 -2.43
N LEU A 48 8.53 -20.21 -1.86
CA LEU A 48 8.14 -21.55 -2.37
C LEU A 48 7.62 -21.45 -3.80
N ARG A 49 6.78 -20.48 -4.09
CA ARG A 49 6.22 -20.24 -5.44
C ARG A 49 7.30 -19.85 -6.46
N LEU A 50 8.26 -19.03 -6.06
CA LEU A 50 9.32 -18.54 -6.95
C LEU A 50 10.41 -19.59 -7.20
N LEU A 51 10.70 -20.44 -6.21
CA LEU A 51 11.79 -21.42 -6.26
C LEU A 51 11.35 -22.77 -6.83
N HIS A 52 10.07 -23.14 -6.72
CA HIS A 52 9.57 -24.46 -7.11
C HIS A 52 8.42 -24.37 -8.14
N PRO A 53 8.65 -24.75 -9.43
CA PRO A 53 7.61 -24.69 -10.48
C PRO A 53 6.34 -25.48 -10.14
N GLY A 54 6.45 -26.61 -9.43
CA GLY A 54 5.31 -27.40 -8.97
C GLY A 54 4.44 -26.64 -7.95
N MET A 55 5.05 -25.91 -7.03
CA MET A 55 4.34 -25.05 -6.08
C MET A 55 3.69 -23.84 -6.78
N ALA A 56 4.36 -23.27 -7.78
CA ALA A 56 3.78 -22.19 -8.58
C ALA A 56 2.49 -22.64 -9.27
N SER A 57 2.47 -23.84 -9.85
CA SER A 57 1.28 -24.40 -10.52
C SER A 57 0.14 -24.71 -9.54
N LEU A 58 0.45 -25.25 -8.37
CA LEU A 58 -0.52 -25.49 -7.29
C LEU A 58 -1.11 -24.17 -6.78
N PHE A 59 -0.26 -23.16 -6.57
CA PHE A 59 -0.70 -21.84 -6.14
C PHE A 59 -1.64 -21.19 -7.16
N GLN A 60 -1.30 -21.25 -8.45
CA GLN A 60 -2.17 -20.74 -9.52
C GLN A 60 -3.52 -21.47 -9.58
N LYS A 61 -3.54 -22.77 -9.35
CA LYS A 61 -4.75 -23.59 -9.45
C LYS A 61 -5.69 -23.48 -8.25
N TYR A 62 -5.15 -23.51 -7.03
CA TYR A 62 -5.93 -23.69 -5.82
C TYR A 62 -6.00 -22.47 -4.88
N PHE A 63 -5.03 -21.58 -4.95
CA PHE A 63 -4.98 -20.39 -4.09
C PHE A 63 -5.34 -19.12 -4.87
N PHE A 64 -4.60 -18.09 -4.67
CA PHE A 64 -4.90 -16.76 -5.23
C PHE A 64 -4.34 -16.53 -6.64
N GLY A 65 -4.03 -17.58 -7.42
CA GLY A 65 -3.44 -17.44 -8.75
C GLY A 65 -4.25 -16.59 -9.73
N ARG A 66 -5.58 -16.53 -9.54
CA ARG A 66 -6.46 -15.64 -10.31
C ARG A 66 -6.40 -14.18 -9.85
N VAL A 67 -5.87 -13.92 -8.66
CA VAL A 67 -5.75 -12.59 -8.05
C VAL A 67 -4.36 -12.00 -8.26
N LEU A 68 -3.37 -12.82 -8.64
CA LEU A 68 -2.01 -12.38 -8.95
C LEU A 68 -1.99 -11.52 -10.23
N ARG A 69 -1.27 -10.41 -10.19
CA ARG A 69 -0.96 -9.65 -11.41
C ARG A 69 0.07 -10.40 -12.24
N GLU A 70 0.06 -10.22 -13.57
CA GLU A 70 1.09 -10.79 -14.43
C GLU A 70 2.50 -10.37 -14.01
N GLU A 71 2.64 -9.13 -13.57
CA GLU A 71 3.91 -8.54 -13.07
C GLU A 71 4.39 -9.18 -11.76
N GLU A 72 3.47 -9.73 -10.95
CA GLU A 72 3.78 -10.39 -9.68
C GLU A 72 4.20 -11.86 -9.88
N LYS A 73 3.98 -12.44 -11.04
CA LYS A 73 4.37 -13.84 -11.31
C LYS A 73 5.87 -14.11 -11.11
N PRO A 74 6.78 -13.26 -11.64
CA PRO A 74 8.23 -13.44 -11.45
C PRO A 74 8.78 -12.77 -10.18
N THR A 75 7.95 -12.09 -9.37
CA THR A 75 8.37 -11.32 -8.20
C THR A 75 7.52 -11.64 -6.98
N PHE A 76 7.78 -10.99 -5.86
CA PHE A 76 6.92 -11.09 -4.67
C PHE A 76 5.54 -10.48 -4.92
N MET A 77 4.52 -11.01 -4.23
CA MET A 77 3.15 -10.49 -4.26
C MET A 77 3.07 -9.08 -3.66
N GLY A 78 2.14 -8.28 -4.16
CA GLY A 78 1.85 -6.97 -3.58
C GLY A 78 1.51 -7.03 -2.08
N ALA A 79 0.89 -8.12 -1.62
CA ALA A 79 0.60 -8.35 -0.20
C ALA A 79 1.87 -8.49 0.65
N THR A 80 2.90 -9.17 0.14
CA THR A 80 4.19 -9.32 0.81
C THR A 80 4.89 -7.97 0.95
N TYR A 81 4.92 -7.17 -0.13
CA TYR A 81 5.44 -5.80 -0.09
C TYR A 81 4.65 -4.91 0.89
N PHE A 82 3.32 -5.04 0.89
CA PHE A 82 2.43 -4.25 1.77
C PHE A 82 2.73 -4.52 3.26
N ILE A 83 2.77 -5.79 3.68
CA ILE A 83 3.03 -6.13 5.09
C ILE A 83 4.46 -5.74 5.48
N PHE A 84 5.44 -5.99 4.61
CA PHE A 84 6.83 -5.59 4.86
C PHE A 84 6.97 -4.07 5.06
N SER A 85 6.42 -3.28 4.14
CA SER A 85 6.47 -1.82 4.25
C SER A 85 5.71 -1.29 5.47
N THR A 86 4.59 -1.93 5.82
CA THR A 86 3.82 -1.60 7.03
C THR A 86 4.65 -1.82 8.29
N ILE A 87 5.34 -2.96 8.41
CA ILE A 87 6.27 -3.23 9.51
C ILE A 87 7.36 -2.16 9.57
N LEU A 88 8.02 -1.88 8.44
CA LEU A 88 9.06 -0.85 8.38
C LEU A 88 8.52 0.52 8.78
N THR A 89 7.35 0.90 8.28
CA THR A 89 6.72 2.19 8.59
C THR A 89 6.43 2.32 10.10
N ILE A 90 5.92 1.26 10.73
CA ILE A 90 5.67 1.23 12.17
C ILE A 90 6.96 1.31 12.99
N LEU A 91 8.04 0.69 12.52
CA LEU A 91 9.33 0.67 13.24
C LEU A 91 10.13 1.97 13.08
N LEU A 92 10.05 2.61 11.90
CA LEU A 92 10.88 3.75 11.55
C LEU A 92 10.28 5.10 11.95
N PHE A 93 8.95 5.20 12.02
CA PHE A 93 8.28 6.49 12.21
C PHE A 93 7.43 6.53 13.48
N PRO A 94 7.30 7.71 14.11
CA PRO A 94 6.36 7.93 15.21
C PRO A 94 4.93 7.49 14.87
N LYS A 95 4.21 6.99 15.85
CA LYS A 95 2.87 6.38 15.69
C LYS A 95 1.89 7.21 14.84
N PRO A 96 1.72 8.54 15.03
CA PRO A 96 0.81 9.33 14.19
C PRO A 96 1.21 9.33 12.71
N ILE A 97 2.52 9.45 12.44
CA ILE A 97 3.07 9.46 11.08
C ILE A 97 2.89 8.08 10.44
N ALA A 98 3.21 7.01 11.15
CA ALA A 98 3.07 5.65 10.65
C ALA A 98 1.61 5.32 10.31
N ILE A 99 0.67 5.66 11.19
CA ILE A 99 -0.76 5.46 10.95
C ILE A 99 -1.21 6.20 9.70
N ALA A 100 -0.89 7.49 9.58
CA ALA A 100 -1.28 8.30 8.42
C ALA A 100 -0.68 7.75 7.11
N SER A 101 0.59 7.34 7.11
CA SER A 101 1.27 6.77 5.94
C SER A 101 0.61 5.48 5.47
N ILE A 102 0.21 4.61 6.41
CA ILE A 102 -0.50 3.36 6.08
C ILE A 102 -1.92 3.66 5.58
N PHE A 103 -2.63 4.63 6.16
CA PHE A 103 -3.93 5.07 5.64
C PHE A 103 -3.81 5.64 4.23
N ILE A 104 -2.77 6.45 3.94
CA ILE A 104 -2.50 6.97 2.59
C ILE A 104 -2.33 5.81 1.62
N LEU A 105 -1.49 4.83 1.95
CA LEU A 105 -1.30 3.65 1.10
C LEU A 105 -2.63 2.93 0.82
N ILE A 106 -3.45 2.65 1.83
CA ILE A 106 -4.67 1.85 1.66
C ILE A 106 -5.76 2.64 0.94
N LEU A 107 -6.08 3.83 1.43
CA LEU A 107 -7.24 4.58 0.96
C LEU A 107 -6.95 5.36 -0.32
N ALA A 108 -5.78 6.03 -0.42
CA ALA A 108 -5.48 6.81 -1.61
C ALA A 108 -5.19 5.92 -2.82
N ASP A 109 -4.49 4.77 -2.67
CA ASP A 109 -4.30 3.79 -3.74
C ASP A 109 -5.64 3.15 -4.17
N THR A 110 -6.55 2.91 -3.22
CA THR A 110 -7.89 2.42 -3.57
C THR A 110 -8.68 3.46 -4.36
N ALA A 111 -8.69 4.72 -3.92
CA ALA A 111 -9.35 5.81 -4.63
C ALA A 111 -8.77 6.02 -6.04
N ALA A 112 -7.44 6.02 -6.16
CA ALA A 112 -6.75 6.11 -7.44
C ALA A 112 -7.16 5.01 -8.41
N ALA A 113 -7.20 3.76 -7.95
CA ALA A 113 -7.58 2.63 -8.78
C ALA A 113 -9.07 2.66 -9.18
N LEU A 114 -9.97 3.02 -8.28
CA LEU A 114 -11.40 3.09 -8.57
C LEU A 114 -11.72 4.22 -9.56
N ILE A 115 -11.18 5.42 -9.32
CA ILE A 115 -11.41 6.58 -10.19
C ILE A 115 -10.67 6.40 -11.52
N GLY A 116 -9.39 6.02 -11.48
CA GLY A 116 -8.58 5.85 -12.69
C GLY A 116 -9.13 4.82 -13.65
N LYS A 117 -9.59 3.65 -13.15
CA LYS A 117 -10.18 2.59 -13.98
C LYS A 117 -11.67 2.78 -14.27
N GLY A 118 -12.38 3.55 -13.41
CA GLY A 118 -13.80 3.83 -13.59
C GLY A 118 -14.07 4.92 -14.62
N ILE A 119 -13.42 6.05 -14.47
CA ILE A 119 -13.68 7.27 -15.26
C ILE A 119 -12.42 7.92 -15.85
N GLY A 120 -11.22 7.37 -15.59
CA GLY A 120 -9.97 7.93 -16.09
C GLY A 120 -9.92 7.94 -17.61
N LYS A 121 -9.51 9.08 -18.19
CA LYS A 121 -9.42 9.30 -19.64
C LYS A 121 -8.01 9.70 -20.07
N ILE A 122 -7.29 10.47 -19.24
CA ILE A 122 -5.97 11.01 -19.57
C ILE A 122 -4.91 10.04 -19.03
N GLY A 123 -4.27 9.29 -19.91
CA GLY A 123 -3.21 8.34 -19.56
C GLY A 123 -1.88 9.05 -19.27
N ILE A 124 -1.22 8.69 -18.15
CA ILE A 124 0.12 9.14 -17.79
C ILE A 124 0.89 7.95 -17.22
N PHE A 125 1.97 7.54 -17.87
CA PHE A 125 2.86 6.44 -17.43
C PHE A 125 2.14 5.12 -17.06
N GLY A 126 1.07 4.77 -17.79
CA GLY A 126 0.28 3.56 -17.52
C GLY A 126 -0.80 3.72 -16.45
N LYS A 127 -0.89 4.89 -15.82
CA LYS A 127 -1.95 5.32 -14.90
C LYS A 127 -2.82 6.40 -15.53
N THR A 128 -3.67 7.06 -14.78
CA THR A 128 -4.51 8.15 -15.28
C THR A 128 -4.40 9.39 -14.41
N LEU A 129 -4.51 10.56 -15.02
CA LEU A 129 -4.47 11.84 -14.31
C LEU A 129 -5.58 11.91 -13.25
N GLU A 130 -6.77 11.46 -13.60
CA GLU A 130 -7.93 11.45 -12.70
C GLU A 130 -7.69 10.52 -11.49
N GLY A 131 -7.06 9.37 -11.72
CA GLY A 131 -6.66 8.45 -10.66
C GLY A 131 -5.63 9.07 -9.72
N SER A 132 -4.58 9.66 -10.26
CA SER A 132 -3.53 10.31 -9.45
C SER A 132 -4.04 11.56 -8.72
N THR A 133 -4.98 12.29 -9.32
CA THR A 133 -5.69 13.39 -8.63
C THR A 133 -6.51 12.86 -7.46
N ALA A 134 -7.24 11.76 -7.65
CA ALA A 134 -8.00 11.10 -6.58
C ALA A 134 -7.08 10.61 -5.46
N PHE A 135 -5.91 10.06 -5.81
CA PHE A 135 -4.88 9.71 -4.83
C PHE A 135 -4.48 10.93 -3.99
N LEU A 136 -4.07 12.02 -4.65
CA LEU A 136 -3.60 13.23 -3.97
C LEU A 136 -4.68 13.82 -3.05
N LEU A 137 -5.91 13.97 -3.54
CA LEU A 137 -7.01 14.52 -2.75
C LEU A 137 -7.32 13.65 -1.53
N THR A 138 -7.30 12.33 -1.69
CA THR A 138 -7.51 11.39 -0.57
C THR A 138 -6.35 11.46 0.43
N ALA A 139 -5.11 11.51 -0.03
CA ALA A 139 -3.94 11.64 0.83
C ALA A 139 -3.96 12.96 1.62
N LEU A 140 -4.29 14.08 0.97
CA LEU A 140 -4.48 15.37 1.64
C LEU A 140 -5.58 15.30 2.70
N LEU A 141 -6.74 14.73 2.37
CA LEU A 141 -7.83 14.56 3.34
C LEU A 141 -7.36 13.78 4.57
N ILE A 142 -6.66 12.65 4.38
CA ILE A 142 -6.11 11.85 5.48
C ILE A 142 -5.21 12.69 6.37
N VAL A 143 -4.27 13.44 5.80
CA VAL A 143 -3.37 14.32 6.58
C VAL A 143 -4.16 15.38 7.36
N TRP A 144 -5.16 15.98 6.73
CA TRP A 144 -5.90 17.09 7.35
C TRP A 144 -6.83 16.64 8.47
N ILE A 145 -7.34 15.41 8.44
CA ILE A 145 -8.16 14.83 9.52
C ILE A 145 -7.33 14.09 10.58
N SER A 146 -6.06 13.75 10.28
CA SER A 146 -5.20 13.03 11.22
C SER A 146 -4.76 13.94 12.38
N PRO A 147 -4.94 13.52 13.62
CA PRO A 147 -4.49 14.29 14.76
C PRO A 147 -2.97 14.28 14.89
N ASN A 148 -2.41 15.30 15.52
CA ASN A 148 -0.98 15.37 15.88
C ASN A 148 -0.01 15.31 14.69
N LEU A 149 -0.44 15.72 13.50
CA LEU A 149 0.43 15.87 12.32
C LEU A 149 0.63 17.35 11.98
N ASN A 150 1.85 17.69 11.60
CA ASN A 150 2.13 18.98 10.99
C ASN A 150 1.49 19.04 9.58
N ARG A 151 0.60 20.02 9.36
CA ARG A 151 -0.18 20.14 8.11
C ARG A 151 0.68 20.39 6.89
N LEU A 152 1.76 21.17 7.04
CA LEU A 152 2.65 21.49 5.94
C LEU A 152 3.44 20.25 5.51
N SER A 153 4.13 19.60 6.46
CA SER A 153 4.90 18.38 6.16
C SER A 153 4.00 17.25 5.65
N GLY A 154 2.80 17.10 6.22
CA GLY A 154 1.81 16.13 5.75
C GLY A 154 1.32 16.43 4.33
N SER A 155 1.08 17.70 3.98
CA SER A 155 0.68 18.06 2.61
C SER A 155 1.81 17.81 1.61
N LEU A 156 3.07 18.10 1.98
CA LEU A 156 4.23 17.75 1.19
C LEU A 156 4.40 16.22 1.05
N ALA A 157 4.12 15.47 2.10
CA ALA A 157 4.12 14.01 2.06
C ALA A 157 3.04 13.45 1.13
N ALA A 158 1.84 14.02 1.14
CA ALA A 158 0.76 13.65 0.20
C ALA A 158 1.17 13.90 -1.26
N LEU A 159 1.82 15.05 -1.54
CA LEU A 159 2.39 15.36 -2.86
C LEU A 159 3.49 14.36 -3.24
N GLY A 160 4.46 14.10 -2.36
CA GLY A 160 5.55 13.15 -2.60
C GLY A 160 5.03 11.73 -2.84
N ALA A 161 4.06 11.29 -2.06
CA ALA A 161 3.40 9.98 -2.24
C ALA A 161 2.68 9.89 -3.59
N ALA A 162 1.95 10.95 -3.99
CA ALA A 162 1.28 11.00 -5.29
C ALA A 162 2.28 11.03 -6.46
N MET A 163 3.42 11.71 -6.30
CA MET A 163 4.50 11.68 -7.29
C MET A 163 5.09 10.28 -7.46
N VAL A 164 5.38 9.59 -6.35
CA VAL A 164 5.89 8.21 -6.38
C VAL A 164 4.86 7.26 -6.98
N GLU A 165 3.58 7.46 -6.68
CA GLU A 165 2.49 6.65 -7.24
C GLU A 165 2.40 6.80 -8.76
N ILE A 166 2.50 8.02 -9.32
CA ILE A 166 2.33 8.24 -10.78
C ILE A 166 3.58 7.88 -11.59
N LEU A 167 4.77 7.96 -11.00
CA LEU A 167 6.02 7.72 -11.70
C LEU A 167 6.20 6.23 -12.04
N PRO A 168 6.79 5.91 -13.22
CA PRO A 168 7.04 4.52 -13.63
C PRO A 168 8.26 3.93 -12.92
N ILE A 169 8.22 3.92 -11.59
CA ILE A 169 9.30 3.35 -10.76
C ILE A 169 9.16 1.83 -10.77
N ARG A 170 10.27 1.12 -10.94
CA ARG A 170 10.29 -0.36 -10.96
C ARG A 170 10.08 -1.02 -9.59
N VAL A 171 9.88 -0.22 -8.55
CA VAL A 171 9.63 -0.70 -7.18
C VAL A 171 8.12 -0.67 -6.91
N ASN A 172 7.62 -1.66 -6.19
CA ASN A 172 6.20 -1.81 -5.91
C ASN A 172 5.67 -0.63 -5.08
N ASP A 173 4.54 -0.04 -5.50
CA ASP A 173 3.90 1.10 -4.83
C ASP A 173 3.54 0.81 -3.37
N ASN A 174 3.20 -0.45 -3.05
CA ASN A 174 2.94 -0.87 -1.67
C ASN A 174 4.17 -0.74 -0.76
N LEU A 175 5.38 -0.71 -1.33
CA LEU A 175 6.60 -0.48 -0.57
C LEU A 175 6.94 1.02 -0.50
N THR A 176 6.89 1.71 -1.63
CA THR A 176 7.44 3.07 -1.74
C THR A 176 6.52 4.14 -1.15
N VAL A 177 5.22 4.04 -1.38
CA VAL A 177 4.24 5.05 -0.94
C VAL A 177 4.28 5.32 0.57
N PRO A 178 4.15 4.31 1.46
CA PRO A 178 4.10 4.59 2.90
C PRO A 178 5.45 5.04 3.45
N LEU A 179 6.56 4.53 2.90
CA LEU A 179 7.90 4.92 3.35
C LEU A 179 8.24 6.35 2.94
N VAL A 180 7.88 6.75 1.70
CA VAL A 180 8.11 8.13 1.23
C VAL A 180 7.23 9.10 1.99
N ALA A 181 5.94 8.79 2.17
CA ALA A 181 5.04 9.63 2.97
C ALA A 181 5.54 9.78 4.41
N GLY A 182 5.92 8.68 5.05
CA GLY A 182 6.46 8.67 6.41
C GLY A 182 7.76 9.46 6.52
N ALA A 183 8.70 9.27 5.60
CA ALA A 183 9.97 9.98 5.59
C ALA A 183 9.79 11.50 5.45
N ILE A 184 8.95 11.95 4.51
CA ILE A 184 8.70 13.38 4.33
C ILE A 184 8.05 13.98 5.59
N MET A 185 7.05 13.33 6.18
CA MET A 185 6.43 13.79 7.42
C MET A 185 7.42 13.83 8.59
N PHE A 186 8.29 12.84 8.68
CA PHE A 186 9.27 12.74 9.77
C PHE A 186 10.36 13.79 9.67
N PHE A 187 11.00 13.95 8.49
CA PHE A 187 12.12 14.88 8.34
C PHE A 187 11.72 16.35 8.22
N LEU A 188 10.50 16.63 7.76
CA LEU A 188 10.01 18.01 7.59
C LEU A 188 9.01 18.44 8.68
N GLY A 189 8.57 17.53 9.54
CA GLY A 189 7.55 17.79 10.55
C GLY A 189 8.07 17.82 11.98
N GLY A 190 9.39 17.50 12.20
CA GLY A 190 10.06 17.44 13.49
C GLY A 190 10.28 18.79 14.16
#